data_089f252d8a9377a9dbc341c214126d15
#
_entry.id   089f252d8a9377a9dbc341c214126d15
#
_cell.length_a   1.000
_cell.length_b   1.000
_cell.length_c   1.000
_cell.angle_alpha   90.00
_cell.angle_beta   90.00
_cell.angle_gamma   90.00
#
_symmetry.space_group_name_H-M   'P 1'
#
loop_
_entity.id
_entity.type
_entity.pdbx_description
1 polymer ?
#
loop_
_entity_poly.entity_id
_entity_poly.type
_entity_poly.pdbx_seq_one_letter_code
_entity_poly.pdbx_strand_id
1 'polypeptide(L)'
;MTRSQLKWATIGVALVLLGAVKFALISWYLSRPAEAAVQEVACDPAQTSCTLPNGMQLQFASAPKSGQPFEIRLTGEAKEAPAAEFSMRDMDMGFNRYRFVAAPAGWLARVTLPMCVSQRQDWLMTLEVEGRRYNLPFRTS
;
A
#
# COMPACT_ATOMS: atom_id res chain seq x y z
N MET A 1 -34.11 -48.95 -6.62
CA MET A 1 -32.69 -48.60 -6.85
C MET A 1 -31.83 -49.79 -6.45
N THR A 2 -31.00 -50.25 -7.37
CA THR A 2 -29.99 -51.27 -7.07
C THR A 2 -28.85 -50.67 -6.24
N ARG A 3 -28.13 -51.45 -5.45
CA ARG A 3 -26.98 -50.99 -4.65
C ARG A 3 -25.91 -50.33 -5.52
N SER A 4 -25.78 -50.73 -6.78
CA SER A 4 -24.86 -50.16 -7.75
C SER A 4 -25.29 -48.73 -8.17
N GLN A 5 -26.57 -48.53 -8.45
CA GLN A 5 -27.12 -47.22 -8.83
C GLN A 5 -27.00 -46.24 -7.68
N LEU A 6 -27.18 -46.66 -6.45
CA LEU A 6 -27.03 -45.83 -5.26
C LEU A 6 -25.57 -45.35 -5.10
N LYS A 7 -24.58 -46.22 -5.33
CA LYS A 7 -23.16 -45.86 -5.30
C LYS A 7 -22.79 -44.80 -6.36
N TRP A 8 -23.30 -45.00 -7.58
CA TRP A 8 -23.06 -44.03 -8.64
C TRP A 8 -23.73 -42.67 -8.39
N ALA A 9 -24.92 -42.68 -7.81
CA ALA A 9 -25.63 -41.47 -7.41
C ALA A 9 -24.87 -40.73 -6.29
N THR A 10 -24.34 -41.41 -5.28
CA THR A 10 -23.56 -40.78 -4.21
C THR A 10 -22.26 -40.20 -4.71
N ILE A 11 -21.57 -40.88 -5.63
CA ILE A 11 -20.35 -40.34 -6.28
C ILE A 11 -20.69 -39.07 -7.09
N GLY A 12 -21.77 -39.09 -7.85
CA GLY A 12 -22.22 -37.94 -8.62
C GLY A 12 -22.53 -36.72 -7.76
N VAL A 13 -23.26 -36.94 -6.66
CA VAL A 13 -23.56 -35.87 -5.68
C VAL A 13 -22.29 -35.33 -5.04
N ALA A 14 -21.36 -36.20 -4.65
CA ALA A 14 -20.09 -35.79 -4.05
C ALA A 14 -19.26 -34.91 -5.03
N LEU A 15 -19.20 -35.26 -6.31
CA LEU A 15 -18.49 -34.48 -7.31
C LEU A 15 -19.14 -33.11 -7.56
N VAL A 16 -20.47 -33.03 -7.57
CA VAL A 16 -21.20 -31.77 -7.72
C VAL A 16 -20.94 -30.86 -6.51
N LEU A 17 -20.99 -31.43 -5.28
CA LEU A 17 -20.68 -30.66 -4.08
C LEU A 17 -19.22 -30.13 -4.08
N LEU A 18 -18.29 -30.98 -4.49
CA LEU A 18 -16.88 -30.58 -4.60
C LEU A 18 -16.70 -29.43 -5.61
N GLY A 19 -17.38 -29.53 -6.76
CA GLY A 19 -17.39 -28.48 -7.78
C GLY A 19 -17.99 -27.17 -7.26
N ALA A 20 -19.11 -27.24 -6.53
CA ALA A 20 -19.76 -26.08 -5.94
C ALA A 20 -18.87 -25.38 -4.90
N VAL A 21 -18.22 -26.15 -4.02
CA VAL A 21 -17.26 -25.61 -3.04
C VAL A 21 -16.07 -24.93 -3.73
N LYS A 22 -15.52 -25.58 -4.74
CA LYS A 22 -14.42 -25.02 -5.53
C LYS A 22 -14.81 -23.71 -6.21
N PHE A 23 -15.98 -23.67 -6.82
CA PHE A 23 -16.53 -22.49 -7.46
C PHE A 23 -16.76 -21.35 -6.45
N ALA A 24 -17.32 -21.66 -5.30
CA ALA A 24 -17.54 -20.68 -4.22
C ALA A 24 -16.22 -20.09 -3.71
N LEU A 25 -15.19 -20.92 -3.53
CA LEU A 25 -13.85 -20.44 -3.11
C LEU A 25 -13.20 -19.55 -4.16
N ILE A 26 -13.28 -19.92 -5.43
CA ILE A 26 -12.74 -19.12 -6.54
C ILE A 26 -13.48 -17.78 -6.63
N SER A 27 -14.82 -17.79 -6.60
CA SER A 27 -15.64 -16.59 -6.61
C SER A 27 -15.30 -15.67 -5.43
N TRP A 28 -15.15 -16.22 -4.24
CA TRP A 28 -14.77 -15.46 -3.06
C TRP A 28 -13.37 -14.85 -3.19
N TYR A 29 -12.41 -15.61 -3.72
CA TYR A 29 -11.06 -15.11 -3.96
C TYR A 29 -11.01 -13.99 -4.99
N LEU A 30 -11.75 -14.13 -6.09
CA LEU A 30 -11.84 -13.10 -7.15
C LEU A 30 -12.66 -11.88 -6.73
N SER A 31 -13.57 -12.03 -5.78
CA SER A 31 -14.37 -10.92 -5.21
C SER A 31 -13.63 -10.15 -4.12
N ARG A 32 -12.43 -10.58 -3.72
CA ARG A 32 -11.59 -9.74 -2.86
C ARG A 32 -11.35 -8.42 -3.59
N PRO A 33 -11.55 -7.27 -2.92
CA PRO A 33 -11.20 -6.01 -3.53
C PRO A 33 -9.73 -6.11 -3.96
N ALA A 34 -9.49 -5.91 -5.25
CA ALA A 34 -8.13 -5.72 -5.74
C ALA A 34 -7.47 -4.66 -4.85
N GLU A 35 -6.23 -4.87 -4.45
CA GLU A 35 -5.45 -3.82 -3.78
C GLU A 35 -5.72 -2.53 -4.53
N ALA A 36 -6.19 -1.51 -3.80
CA ALA A 36 -6.62 -0.26 -4.42
C ALA A 36 -5.54 0.19 -5.38
N ALA A 37 -5.92 0.42 -6.63
CA ALA A 37 -4.99 0.79 -7.69
C ALA A 37 -4.12 1.95 -7.20
N VAL A 38 -2.81 1.79 -7.29
CA VAL A 38 -1.85 2.83 -6.88
C VAL A 38 -1.97 4.00 -7.85
N GLN A 39 -2.21 5.19 -7.31
CA GLN A 39 -2.28 6.42 -8.10
C GLN A 39 -0.91 7.11 -8.10
N GLU A 40 -0.40 7.40 -9.29
CA GLU A 40 0.82 8.19 -9.44
C GLU A 40 0.53 9.67 -9.25
N VAL A 41 1.29 10.32 -8.37
CA VAL A 41 1.22 11.76 -8.14
C VAL A 41 2.51 12.38 -8.67
N ALA A 42 2.42 13.18 -9.72
CA ALA A 42 3.56 13.83 -10.36
C ALA A 42 3.99 15.10 -9.58
N CYS A 43 4.45 14.92 -8.35
CA CYS A 43 4.88 15.98 -7.46
C CYS A 43 6.00 15.48 -6.55
N ASP A 44 7.05 16.26 -6.38
CA ASP A 44 8.13 15.96 -5.44
C ASP A 44 7.88 16.66 -4.10
N PRO A 45 7.51 15.93 -3.03
CA PRO A 45 7.20 16.54 -1.74
C PRO A 45 8.43 17.10 -1.02
N ALA A 46 9.63 16.78 -1.48
CA ALA A 46 10.86 17.38 -0.97
C ALA A 46 11.09 18.80 -1.49
N GLN A 47 10.52 19.13 -2.66
CA GLN A 47 10.66 20.43 -3.30
C GLN A 47 9.49 21.38 -2.99
N THR A 48 8.29 20.85 -2.92
CA THR A 48 7.05 21.63 -2.80
C THR A 48 5.99 20.87 -2.04
N SER A 49 4.97 21.57 -1.57
CA SER A 49 3.78 20.95 -1.02
C SER A 49 2.98 20.27 -2.13
N CYS A 50 2.67 18.99 -1.96
CA CYS A 50 1.92 18.19 -2.91
C CYS A 50 0.48 18.05 -2.46
N THR A 51 -0.46 18.40 -3.35
CA THR A 51 -1.89 18.14 -3.13
C THR A 51 -2.25 16.77 -3.68
N LEU A 52 -2.74 15.90 -2.82
CA LEU A 52 -3.19 14.56 -3.19
C LEU A 52 -4.58 14.61 -3.84
N PRO A 53 -4.95 13.59 -4.65
CA PRO A 53 -6.29 13.51 -5.25
C PRO A 53 -7.45 13.54 -4.24
N ASN A 54 -7.21 13.14 -2.99
CA ASN A 54 -8.19 13.20 -1.91
C ASN A 54 -8.29 14.58 -1.23
N GLY A 55 -7.52 15.58 -1.67
CA GLY A 55 -7.49 16.94 -1.12
C GLY A 55 -6.51 17.15 0.02
N MET A 56 -5.86 16.11 0.54
CA MET A 56 -4.83 16.25 1.56
C MET A 56 -3.54 16.86 0.98
N GLN A 57 -2.78 17.56 1.82
CA GLN A 57 -1.51 18.15 1.43
C GLN A 57 -0.35 17.45 2.13
N LEU A 58 0.65 17.08 1.36
CA LEU A 58 1.85 16.40 1.82
C LEU A 58 3.07 17.30 1.60
N GLN A 59 3.90 17.42 2.64
CA GLN A 59 5.12 18.19 2.57
C GLN A 59 6.19 17.59 3.49
N PHE A 60 7.43 17.59 3.04
CA PHE A 60 8.58 17.32 3.89
C PHE A 60 9.00 18.60 4.62
N ALA A 61 9.17 18.52 5.93
CA ALA A 61 9.57 19.67 6.74
C ALA A 61 11.03 20.12 6.49
N SER A 62 11.86 19.18 6.02
CA SER A 62 13.26 19.44 5.67
C SER A 62 13.66 18.56 4.48
N ALA A 63 14.75 18.95 3.80
CA ALA A 63 15.28 18.15 2.71
C ALA A 63 15.70 16.75 3.20
N PRO A 64 15.20 15.67 2.59
CA PRO A 64 15.51 14.31 3.02
C PRO A 64 16.97 13.97 2.70
N LYS A 65 17.65 13.40 3.68
CA LYS A 65 19.02 12.87 3.54
C LYS A 65 19.07 11.44 4.04
N SER A 66 19.74 10.57 3.30
CA SER A 66 19.93 9.18 3.73
C SER A 66 20.69 9.11 5.07
N GLY A 67 20.23 8.27 5.97
CA GLY A 67 20.81 8.10 7.29
C GLY A 67 20.49 9.20 8.31
N GLN A 68 19.74 10.24 7.93
CA GLN A 68 19.31 11.31 8.82
C GLN A 68 17.79 11.35 8.95
N PRO A 69 17.25 11.57 10.15
CA PRO A 69 15.81 11.68 10.33
C PRO A 69 15.28 13.00 9.74
N PHE A 70 14.12 12.91 9.09
CA PHE A 70 13.36 14.07 8.64
C PHE A 70 11.87 13.86 8.93
N GLU A 71 11.14 14.94 8.95
CA GLU A 71 9.71 14.92 9.25
C GLU A 71 8.87 15.08 7.98
N ILE A 72 7.79 14.33 7.90
CA ILE A 72 6.79 14.43 6.86
C ILE A 72 5.50 14.92 7.51
N ARG A 73 4.93 15.98 6.96
CA ARG A 73 3.65 16.55 7.38
C ARG A 73 2.58 16.26 6.36
N LEU A 74 1.48 15.70 6.83
CA LEU A 74 0.29 15.44 6.03
C LEU A 74 -0.86 16.24 6.64
N THR A 75 -1.33 17.24 5.92
CA THR A 75 -2.41 18.12 6.36
C THR A 75 -3.74 17.61 5.81
N GLY A 76 -4.72 17.44 6.67
CA GLY A 76 -6.05 16.95 6.33
C GLY A 76 -6.59 15.95 7.34
N GLU A 77 -7.81 15.52 7.12
CA GLU A 77 -8.49 14.56 8.00
C GLU A 77 -8.44 13.14 7.41
N ALA A 78 -8.17 12.17 8.27
CA ALA A 78 -8.26 10.75 7.96
C ALA A 78 -8.82 10.02 9.17
N LYS A 79 -9.64 9.00 8.92
CA LYS A 79 -10.25 8.19 9.99
C LYS A 79 -9.25 7.26 10.66
N GLU A 80 -8.28 6.79 9.89
CA GLU A 80 -7.23 5.91 10.35
C GLU A 80 -5.86 6.54 10.10
N ALA A 81 -4.89 6.18 10.93
CA ALA A 81 -3.53 6.69 10.79
C ALA A 81 -2.95 6.30 9.41
N PRO A 82 -2.54 7.29 8.59
CA PRO A 82 -1.85 7.00 7.34
C PRO A 82 -0.53 6.28 7.56
N ALA A 83 -0.02 5.63 6.53
CA ALA A 83 1.29 5.00 6.53
C ALA A 83 2.04 5.33 5.25
N ALA A 84 3.35 5.41 5.34
CA ALA A 84 4.23 5.62 4.20
C ALA A 84 5.26 4.50 4.12
N GLU A 85 5.48 4.01 2.92
CA GLU A 85 6.49 3.01 2.60
C GLU A 85 7.48 3.61 1.61
N PHE A 86 8.75 3.34 1.82
CA PHE A 86 9.83 3.90 1.00
C PHE A 86 10.56 2.80 0.25
N SER A 87 10.73 2.99 -1.04
CA SER A 87 11.44 2.07 -1.91
C SER A 87 12.23 2.84 -2.97
N MET A 88 13.06 2.13 -3.69
CA MET A 88 13.67 2.63 -4.93
C MET A 88 13.10 1.85 -6.11
N ARG A 89 13.05 2.48 -7.29
CA ARG A 89 12.69 1.76 -8.51
C ARG A 89 13.71 0.64 -8.74
N ASP A 90 13.21 -0.53 -9.10
CA ASP A 90 14.01 -1.72 -9.45
C ASP A 90 14.88 -2.27 -8.30
N MET A 91 14.62 -1.86 -7.05
CA MET A 91 15.34 -2.36 -5.89
C MET A 91 14.40 -2.58 -4.71
N ASP A 92 14.38 -3.80 -4.20
CA ASP A 92 13.70 -4.11 -2.96
C ASP A 92 14.57 -3.67 -1.78
N MET A 93 14.10 -2.69 -1.03
CA MET A 93 14.78 -2.16 0.16
C MET A 93 14.34 -2.84 1.46
N GLY A 94 13.60 -3.94 1.35
CA GLY A 94 13.03 -4.61 2.51
C GLY A 94 11.88 -3.81 3.14
N PHE A 95 11.58 -4.16 4.39
CA PHE A 95 10.45 -3.56 5.10
C PHE A 95 10.83 -2.18 5.66
N ASN A 96 10.34 -1.13 5.02
CA ASN A 96 10.61 0.26 5.37
C ASN A 96 9.30 1.07 5.40
N ARG A 97 8.46 0.78 6.37
CA ARG A 97 7.12 1.36 6.53
C ARG A 97 7.02 2.16 7.83
N TYR A 98 6.51 3.37 7.71
CA TYR A 98 6.29 4.29 8.83
C TYR A 98 4.81 4.65 8.96
N ARG A 99 4.31 4.62 10.19
CA ARG A 99 2.96 5.06 10.50
C ARG A 99 2.98 6.50 10.97
N PHE A 100 2.06 7.30 10.46
CA PHE A 100 1.86 8.67 10.91
C PHE A 100 1.20 8.70 12.30
N VAL A 101 1.53 9.72 13.06
CA VAL A 101 0.89 10.03 14.33
C VAL A 101 0.07 11.29 14.20
N ALA A 102 -1.02 11.40 14.98
CA ALA A 102 -1.87 12.58 14.97
C ALA A 102 -1.09 13.82 15.45
N ALA A 103 -1.27 14.93 14.75
CA ALA A 103 -0.69 16.23 15.05
C ALA A 103 -1.78 17.31 14.97
N PRO A 104 -1.56 18.54 15.53
CA PRO A 104 -2.59 19.57 15.59
C PRO A 104 -3.20 19.96 14.24
N ALA A 105 -2.41 19.92 13.16
CA ALA A 105 -2.85 20.28 11.81
C ALA A 105 -3.11 19.07 10.90
N GLY A 106 -3.07 17.86 11.42
CA GLY A 106 -3.24 16.63 10.65
C GLY A 106 -2.38 15.49 11.16
N TRP A 107 -1.38 15.07 10.39
CA TRP A 107 -0.56 13.91 10.67
C TRP A 107 0.93 14.21 10.49
N LEU A 108 1.74 13.56 11.30
CA LEU A 108 3.19 13.71 11.30
C LEU A 108 3.87 12.33 11.30
N ALA A 109 4.91 12.18 10.49
CA ALA A 109 5.79 11.02 10.55
C ALA A 109 7.24 11.45 10.62
N ARG A 110 8.02 10.77 11.45
CA ARG A 110 9.47 10.93 11.49
C ARG A 110 10.11 9.73 10.82
N VAL A 111 10.87 9.97 9.78
CA VAL A 111 11.39 8.96 8.87
C VAL A 111 12.91 9.05 8.81
N THR A 112 13.55 7.89 8.79
CA THR A 112 14.99 7.77 8.49
C THR A 112 15.15 6.80 7.33
N LEU A 113 15.64 7.30 6.21
CA LEU A 113 15.93 6.45 5.05
C LEU A 113 17.24 5.70 5.26
N PRO A 114 17.30 4.41 4.90
CA PRO A 114 18.54 3.67 4.96
C PRO A 114 19.59 4.23 4.01
N MET A 115 20.84 4.06 4.35
CA MET A 115 21.94 4.41 3.45
C MET A 115 22.04 3.38 2.33
N CYS A 116 22.04 3.85 1.10
CA CYS A 116 22.18 2.99 -0.08
C CYS A 116 23.65 2.90 -0.49
N VAL A 117 24.14 1.67 -0.65
CA VAL A 117 25.53 1.40 -1.09
C VAL A 117 25.82 1.94 -2.49
N SER A 118 24.81 1.97 -3.36
CA SER A 118 24.90 2.49 -4.72
C SER A 118 24.84 4.01 -4.83
N GLN A 119 24.69 4.73 -3.73
CA GLN A 119 24.53 6.19 -3.66
C GLN A 119 23.39 6.74 -4.53
N ARG A 120 22.39 5.94 -4.83
CA ARG A 120 21.20 6.39 -5.56
C ARG A 120 20.38 7.34 -4.70
N GLN A 121 19.83 8.36 -5.35
CA GLN A 121 19.06 9.43 -4.71
C GLN A 121 17.58 9.41 -5.13
N ASP A 122 17.21 8.55 -6.04
CA ASP A 122 15.85 8.43 -6.57
C ASP A 122 15.02 7.49 -5.68
N TRP A 123 14.13 8.08 -4.90
CA TRP A 123 13.24 7.36 -4.01
C TRP A 123 11.79 7.42 -4.47
N LEU A 124 11.04 6.43 -4.08
CA LEU A 124 9.60 6.37 -4.27
C LEU A 124 8.93 6.21 -2.91
N MET A 125 8.05 7.15 -2.56
CA MET A 125 7.19 7.05 -1.39
C MET A 125 5.83 6.52 -1.83
N THR A 126 5.36 5.45 -1.21
CA THR A 126 3.99 4.96 -1.34
C THR A 126 3.24 5.35 -0.08
N LEU A 127 2.34 6.31 -0.19
CA LEU A 127 1.49 6.77 0.89
C LEU A 127 0.17 6.01 0.87
N GLU A 128 -0.22 5.45 1.99
CA GLU A 128 -1.50 4.77 2.17
C GLU A 128 -2.39 5.58 3.11
N VAL A 129 -3.53 6.02 2.61
CA VAL A 129 -4.54 6.78 3.34
C VAL A 129 -5.91 6.19 3.05
N GLU A 130 -6.62 5.73 4.09
CA GLU A 130 -8.00 5.21 3.98
C GLU A 130 -8.16 4.15 2.87
N GLY A 131 -7.23 3.22 2.76
CA GLY A 131 -7.25 2.16 1.76
C GLY A 131 -6.83 2.59 0.35
N ARG A 132 -6.47 3.85 0.14
CA ARG A 132 -5.94 4.35 -1.14
C ARG A 132 -4.43 4.49 -1.06
N ARG A 133 -3.76 4.16 -2.14
CA ARG A 133 -2.30 4.22 -2.25
C ARG A 133 -1.88 5.23 -3.30
N TYR A 134 -0.91 6.09 -2.93
CA TYR A 134 -0.35 7.12 -3.78
C TYR A 134 1.16 6.97 -3.88
N ASN A 135 1.68 6.97 -5.09
CA ASN A 135 3.12 6.97 -5.33
C ASN A 135 3.61 8.38 -5.61
N LEU A 136 4.59 8.83 -4.84
CA LEU A 136 5.23 10.13 -4.99
C LEU A 136 6.74 9.93 -5.14
N PRO A 137 7.31 10.20 -6.33
CA PRO A 137 8.76 10.17 -6.51
C PRO A 137 9.41 11.39 -5.88
N PHE A 138 10.55 11.21 -5.25
CA PHE A 138 11.34 12.30 -4.69
C PHE A 138 12.84 11.99 -4.73
N ARG A 139 13.66 13.00 -4.49
CA ARG A 139 15.11 12.85 -4.44
C ARG A 139 15.65 13.26 -3.08
N THR A 140 16.66 12.51 -2.62
CA THR A 140 17.49 12.90 -1.46
C THR A 140 18.63 13.80 -1.92
N SER A 141 19.08 14.63 -1.02
CA SER A 141 20.29 15.44 -1.24
C SER A 141 21.54 14.72 -0.71
#